data_70b5e1399a0a4f953e26a87a091bd380
#
_entry.id   70b5e1399a0a4f953e26a87a091bd380
#
_cell.length_a   1.000
_cell.length_b   1.000
_cell.length_c   1.000
_cell.angle_alpha   90.00
_cell.angle_beta   90.00
_cell.angle_gamma   90.00
#
_symmetry.space_group_name_H-M   'P 1'
#
loop_
_entity.id
_entity.type
_entity.pdbx_description
1 polymer ?
#
loop_
_entity_poly.entity_id
_entity_poly.type
_entity_poly.pdbx_seq_one_letter_code
_entity_poly.pdbx_strand_id
1 'polypeptide(L)'
;FMYIIEKERGENSNCSVIVNLDKGEIEIYAEKEIVDDLEDPVLEILLEEANKAMPEEKFEVGDIFVEVIDPRIFGRRMINTAKQFFNQRLQDVEKHYIYEDYSQRIGEIVIGVVHQVQRDNIFINIEQAELRLPKKEQIHSERYRRGDSIRTIVKSVEVNPRGPEIIVSRSDNHFLYKMFEMEVPEIEDGIIEILAIARHPGERSKIIVKSQDRRIDPVGACVGMRGSRIQAIVRELSNEKIDIINNSEQSEILISRALSPAKPIDLYIDDDRKYCVALFNDDELEFAIGRGGVNI
;
A
#
# COMPACT_ATOMS: atom_id res chain seq x y z
N PHE A 1 -8.38 22.13 -20.58
CA PHE A 1 -8.83 23.09 -21.60
C PHE A 1 -7.68 23.51 -22.53
N MET A 2 -6.51 23.92 -22.05
CA MET A 2 -5.35 24.25 -22.89
C MET A 2 -5.08 23.21 -23.99
N TYR A 3 -4.93 21.93 -23.64
CA TYR A 3 -4.75 20.82 -24.60
C TYR A 3 -5.82 20.79 -25.72
N ILE A 4 -7.04 21.19 -25.43
CA ILE A 4 -8.13 21.19 -26.41
C ILE A 4 -8.06 22.39 -27.30
N ILE A 5 -7.70 23.53 -26.74
CA ILE A 5 -7.49 24.77 -27.48
C ILE A 5 -6.31 24.61 -28.46
N GLU A 6 -5.19 24.04 -27.99
CA GLU A 6 -4.03 23.70 -28.80
C GLU A 6 -4.37 22.75 -29.95
N LYS A 7 -5.25 21.80 -29.72
CA LYS A 7 -5.69 20.84 -30.75
C LYS A 7 -6.59 21.46 -31.81
N GLU A 8 -7.38 22.49 -31.49
CA GLU A 8 -8.26 23.20 -32.47
C GLU A 8 -7.60 24.39 -33.13
N ARG A 9 -6.83 25.15 -32.37
CA ARG A 9 -6.23 26.41 -32.84
C ARG A 9 -4.75 26.30 -33.19
N GLY A 10 -4.10 25.16 -32.89
CA GLY A 10 -2.67 24.94 -33.10
C GLY A 10 -1.84 25.18 -31.82
N GLU A 11 -0.61 24.64 -31.82
CA GLU A 11 0.30 24.67 -30.65
C GLU A 11 0.76 26.09 -30.27
N ASN A 12 0.62 27.06 -31.17
CA ASN A 12 1.07 28.45 -30.97
C ASN A 12 -0.06 29.41 -30.56
N SER A 13 -1.21 28.91 -30.16
CA SER A 13 -2.29 29.77 -29.69
C SER A 13 -1.94 30.40 -28.34
N ASN A 14 -1.80 31.71 -28.28
CA ASN A 14 -1.57 32.48 -27.04
C ASN A 14 -2.84 32.51 -26.21
N CYS A 15 -3.25 31.35 -25.69
CA CYS A 15 -4.44 31.22 -24.85
C CYS A 15 -4.07 30.97 -23.41
N SER A 16 -4.80 31.56 -22.47
CA SER A 16 -4.75 31.31 -21.04
C SER A 16 -6.12 30.88 -20.53
N VAL A 17 -6.14 29.99 -19.56
CA VAL A 17 -7.37 29.50 -18.91
C VAL A 17 -7.33 29.85 -17.44
N ILE A 18 -8.26 30.64 -16.99
CA ILE A 18 -8.43 31.01 -15.58
C ILE A 18 -9.64 30.25 -15.03
N VAL A 19 -9.44 29.54 -13.93
CA VAL A 19 -10.50 28.82 -13.24
C VAL A 19 -10.81 29.54 -11.94
N ASN A 20 -12.01 30.08 -11.81
CA ASN A 20 -12.51 30.65 -10.58
C ASN A 20 -13.16 29.53 -9.75
N LEU A 21 -12.45 29.05 -8.73
CA LEU A 21 -12.89 27.95 -7.89
C LEU A 21 -14.10 28.31 -7.03
N ASP A 22 -14.25 29.59 -6.63
CA ASP A 22 -15.34 30.04 -5.76
C ASP A 22 -16.68 30.12 -6.50
N LYS A 23 -16.63 30.49 -7.79
CA LYS A 23 -17.82 30.61 -8.63
C LYS A 23 -18.06 29.37 -9.52
N GLY A 24 -17.06 28.49 -9.64
CA GLY A 24 -17.11 27.34 -10.55
C GLY A 24 -17.12 27.76 -12.04
N GLU A 25 -16.59 28.94 -12.35
CA GLU A 25 -16.56 29.50 -13.71
C GLU A 25 -15.17 29.29 -14.33
N ILE A 26 -15.17 29.07 -15.64
CA ILE A 26 -13.96 28.94 -16.43
C ILE A 26 -13.97 30.05 -17.47
N GLU A 27 -12.93 30.86 -17.46
CA GLU A 27 -12.71 31.94 -18.44
C GLU A 27 -11.50 31.59 -19.28
N ILE A 28 -11.64 31.77 -20.58
CA ILE A 28 -10.59 31.48 -21.56
C ILE A 28 -10.27 32.80 -22.25
N TYR A 29 -9.00 33.16 -22.19
CA TYR A 29 -8.48 34.36 -22.79
C TYR A 29 -7.53 33.99 -23.93
N ALA A 30 -7.67 34.68 -25.09
CA ALA A 30 -6.70 34.58 -26.16
C ALA A 30 -6.06 35.96 -26.35
N GLU A 31 -4.74 35.99 -26.33
CA GLU A 31 -3.95 37.18 -26.62
C GLU A 31 -3.69 37.23 -28.12
N LYS A 32 -4.12 38.31 -28.79
CA LYS A 32 -3.91 38.54 -30.24
C LYS A 32 -3.17 39.83 -30.43
N GLU A 33 -2.26 39.85 -31.38
CA GLU A 33 -1.55 41.05 -31.81
C GLU A 33 -2.44 41.87 -32.77
N ILE A 34 -2.51 43.18 -32.57
CA ILE A 34 -3.28 44.06 -33.44
C ILE A 34 -2.43 44.43 -34.66
N VAL A 35 -2.94 44.10 -35.83
CA VAL A 35 -2.25 44.31 -37.12
C VAL A 35 -3.13 45.09 -38.11
N ASP A 36 -2.50 45.71 -39.13
CA ASP A 36 -3.21 46.35 -40.25
C ASP A 36 -3.65 45.30 -41.28
N ASP A 37 -2.80 44.31 -41.56
CA ASP A 37 -3.08 43.22 -42.51
C ASP A 37 -3.03 41.88 -41.77
N LEU A 38 -4.09 41.08 -41.85
CA LEU A 38 -4.26 39.81 -41.13
C LEU A 38 -3.54 38.66 -41.86
N GLU A 39 -2.49 38.10 -41.28
CA GLU A 39 -1.81 36.90 -41.77
C GLU A 39 -2.34 35.63 -41.06
N ASP A 40 -2.46 35.67 -39.76
CA ASP A 40 -2.94 34.54 -38.95
C ASP A 40 -4.14 34.93 -38.06
N PRO A 41 -5.38 34.50 -38.40
CA PRO A 41 -6.58 34.84 -37.63
C PRO A 41 -6.58 34.31 -36.19
N VAL A 42 -5.68 33.37 -35.83
CA VAL A 42 -5.58 32.79 -34.48
C VAL A 42 -4.75 33.69 -33.57
N LEU A 43 -3.67 34.27 -34.09
CA LEU A 43 -2.70 35.08 -33.34
C LEU A 43 -2.91 36.58 -33.50
N GLU A 44 -3.61 37.02 -34.57
CA GLU A 44 -3.74 38.41 -34.96
C GLU A 44 -5.20 38.86 -35.01
N ILE A 45 -5.43 40.15 -34.90
CA ILE A 45 -6.74 40.81 -35.05
C ILE A 45 -6.55 42.16 -35.79
N LEU A 46 -7.49 42.50 -36.64
CA LEU A 46 -7.46 43.79 -37.32
C LEU A 46 -7.78 44.94 -36.34
N LEU A 47 -7.09 46.05 -36.52
CA LEU A 47 -7.29 47.26 -35.71
C LEU A 47 -8.76 47.73 -35.71
N GLU A 48 -9.45 47.62 -36.83
CA GLU A 48 -10.87 47.97 -36.96
C GLU A 48 -11.78 47.03 -36.09
N GLU A 49 -11.45 45.75 -36.03
CA GLU A 49 -12.20 44.75 -35.28
C GLU A 49 -11.96 44.90 -33.76
N ALA A 50 -10.71 45.16 -33.36
CA ALA A 50 -10.36 45.42 -31.97
C ALA A 50 -11.09 46.66 -31.41
N ASN A 51 -11.07 47.76 -32.16
CA ASN A 51 -11.78 48.99 -31.76
C ASN A 51 -13.31 48.85 -31.79
N LYS A 52 -13.88 47.95 -32.60
CA LYS A 52 -15.32 47.61 -32.53
C LYS A 52 -15.69 46.77 -31.33
N ALA A 53 -14.80 45.85 -30.91
CA ALA A 53 -15.02 44.97 -29.80
C ALA A 53 -14.96 45.69 -28.43
N MET A 54 -14.03 46.67 -28.31
CA MET A 54 -13.88 47.50 -27.11
C MET A 54 -13.87 48.98 -27.45
N PRO A 55 -15.03 49.62 -27.63
CA PRO A 55 -15.14 51.03 -28.05
C PRO A 55 -14.60 52.04 -27.02
N GLU A 56 -14.44 51.62 -25.78
CA GLU A 56 -13.95 52.48 -24.70
C GLU A 56 -12.41 52.59 -24.65
N GLU A 57 -11.71 51.69 -25.31
CA GLU A 57 -10.25 51.64 -25.38
C GLU A 57 -9.78 52.05 -26.79
N LYS A 58 -8.66 52.78 -26.86
CA LYS A 58 -8.02 53.12 -28.14
C LYS A 58 -6.80 52.24 -28.28
N PHE A 59 -6.84 51.38 -29.28
CA PHE A 59 -5.74 50.51 -29.64
C PHE A 59 -4.91 51.08 -30.78
N GLU A 60 -3.61 50.77 -30.76
CA GLU A 60 -2.67 51.03 -31.84
C GLU A 60 -2.14 49.70 -32.42
N VAL A 61 -1.60 49.76 -33.64
CA VAL A 61 -0.99 48.57 -34.25
C VAL A 61 0.23 48.14 -33.47
N GLY A 62 0.30 46.85 -33.10
CA GLY A 62 1.31 46.27 -32.25
C GLY A 62 0.88 46.12 -30.77
N ASP A 63 -0.31 46.62 -30.39
CA ASP A 63 -0.87 46.35 -29.06
C ASP A 63 -1.40 44.91 -28.96
N ILE A 64 -1.52 44.42 -27.73
CA ILE A 64 -2.08 43.10 -27.43
C ILE A 64 -3.57 43.25 -27.08
N PHE A 65 -4.42 42.61 -27.88
CA PHE A 65 -5.85 42.50 -27.64
C PHE A 65 -6.18 41.20 -26.90
N VAL A 66 -6.87 41.29 -25.78
CA VAL A 66 -7.30 40.13 -25.03
C VAL A 66 -8.77 39.79 -25.36
N GLU A 67 -8.95 38.73 -26.14
CA GLU A 67 -10.28 38.21 -26.49
C GLU A 67 -10.76 37.21 -25.42
N VAL A 68 -11.94 37.44 -24.89
CA VAL A 68 -12.61 36.46 -23.99
C VAL A 68 -13.36 35.45 -24.85
N ILE A 69 -12.91 34.19 -24.79
CA ILE A 69 -13.52 33.10 -25.54
C ILE A 69 -14.64 32.47 -24.70
N ASP A 70 -15.89 32.53 -25.19
CA ASP A 70 -17.00 31.84 -24.56
C ASP A 70 -16.84 30.31 -24.71
N PRO A 71 -16.75 29.52 -23.60
CA PRO A 71 -16.67 28.07 -23.66
C PRO A 71 -17.82 27.37 -24.42
N ARG A 72 -18.95 28.09 -24.63
CA ARG A 72 -20.11 27.58 -25.40
C ARG A 72 -19.85 27.47 -26.90
N ILE A 73 -18.86 28.15 -27.40
CA ILE A 73 -18.44 28.06 -28.82
C ILE A 73 -17.90 26.67 -29.13
N PHE A 74 -17.31 26.01 -28.12
CA PHE A 74 -16.81 24.65 -28.29
C PHE A 74 -17.96 23.66 -28.45
N GLY A 75 -17.98 22.96 -29.57
CA GLY A 75 -19.02 21.97 -29.87
C GLY A 75 -19.08 20.84 -28.80
N ARG A 76 -20.23 20.17 -28.67
CA ARG A 76 -20.45 19.08 -27.69
C ARG A 76 -19.38 17.99 -27.72
N ARG A 77 -18.81 17.70 -28.87
CA ARG A 77 -17.73 16.72 -29.06
C ARG A 77 -16.49 17.12 -28.29
N MET A 78 -16.13 18.38 -28.31
CA MET A 78 -14.96 18.93 -27.66
C MET A 78 -15.13 18.97 -26.16
N ILE A 79 -16.30 19.38 -25.68
CA ILE A 79 -16.64 19.36 -24.24
C ILE A 79 -16.53 17.93 -23.70
N ASN A 80 -17.01 16.92 -24.44
CA ASN A 80 -16.88 15.53 -24.05
C ASN A 80 -15.42 15.05 -24.03
N THR A 81 -14.61 15.46 -25.01
CA THR A 81 -13.17 15.15 -25.04
C THR A 81 -12.45 15.81 -23.85
N ALA A 82 -12.78 17.06 -23.52
CA ALA A 82 -12.27 17.75 -22.34
C ALA A 82 -12.59 16.98 -21.05
N LYS A 83 -13.84 16.57 -20.90
CA LYS A 83 -14.30 15.81 -19.75
C LYS A 83 -13.58 14.46 -19.63
N GLN A 84 -13.41 13.75 -20.75
CA GLN A 84 -12.65 12.49 -20.75
C GLN A 84 -11.19 12.69 -20.36
N PHE A 85 -10.53 13.69 -20.93
CA PHE A 85 -9.15 14.03 -20.61
C PHE A 85 -8.99 14.43 -19.14
N PHE A 86 -9.89 15.26 -18.64
CA PHE A 86 -9.89 15.67 -17.22
C PHE A 86 -10.05 14.46 -16.29
N ASN A 87 -11.03 13.58 -16.57
CA ASN A 87 -11.21 12.37 -15.78
C ASN A 87 -9.98 11.46 -15.84
N GLN A 88 -9.33 11.34 -17.00
CA GLN A 88 -8.10 10.57 -17.12
C GLN A 88 -6.98 11.16 -16.26
N ARG A 89 -6.79 12.48 -16.31
CA ARG A 89 -5.77 13.15 -15.49
C ARG A 89 -6.05 13.06 -14.00
N LEU A 90 -7.32 13.16 -13.61
CA LEU A 90 -7.71 12.96 -12.21
C LEU A 90 -7.37 11.56 -11.74
N GLN A 91 -7.70 10.54 -12.52
CA GLN A 91 -7.34 9.15 -12.22
C GLN A 91 -5.81 8.95 -12.14
N ASP A 92 -5.03 9.60 -13.00
CA ASP A 92 -3.57 9.50 -12.95
C ASP A 92 -3.00 10.11 -11.66
N VAL A 93 -3.56 11.23 -11.19
CA VAL A 93 -3.20 11.87 -9.91
C VAL A 93 -3.60 10.99 -8.73
N GLU A 94 -4.82 10.44 -8.73
CA GLU A 94 -5.30 9.50 -7.70
C GLU A 94 -4.40 8.26 -7.60
N LYS A 95 -4.02 7.68 -8.74
CA LYS A 95 -3.09 6.54 -8.80
C LYS A 95 -1.72 6.87 -8.24
N HIS A 96 -1.20 8.06 -8.56
CA HIS A 96 0.09 8.50 -8.05
C HIS A 96 0.05 8.70 -6.54
N TYR A 97 -0.99 9.32 -6.03
CA TYR A 97 -1.21 9.49 -4.59
C TYR A 97 -1.30 8.15 -3.85
N ILE A 98 -2.09 7.19 -4.38
CA ILE A 98 -2.20 5.84 -3.81
C ILE A 98 -0.83 5.13 -3.80
N TYR A 99 -0.05 5.27 -4.88
CA TYR A 99 1.28 4.70 -4.95
C TYR A 99 2.22 5.27 -3.87
N GLU A 100 2.26 6.59 -3.72
CA GLU A 100 3.10 7.27 -2.72
C GLU A 100 2.68 6.89 -1.29
N ASP A 101 1.39 6.94 -0.97
CA ASP A 101 0.86 6.60 0.35
C ASP A 101 1.20 5.16 0.74
N TYR A 102 0.87 4.19 -0.10
CA TYR A 102 1.11 2.79 0.21
C TYR A 102 2.59 2.38 0.14
N SER A 103 3.42 3.08 -0.64
CA SER A 103 4.87 2.85 -0.65
C SER A 103 5.52 3.19 0.69
N GLN A 104 5.01 4.20 1.40
CA GLN A 104 5.46 4.55 2.74
C GLN A 104 4.94 3.57 3.81
N ARG A 105 3.82 2.91 3.53
CA ARG A 105 3.16 1.96 4.45
C ARG A 105 3.59 0.51 4.27
N ILE A 106 4.64 0.25 3.47
CA ILE A 106 5.19 -1.11 3.34
C ILE A 106 5.67 -1.58 4.72
N GLY A 107 5.22 -2.78 5.14
CA GLY A 107 5.47 -3.34 6.46
C GLY A 107 4.47 -2.90 7.54
N GLU A 108 3.47 -2.10 7.23
CA GLU A 108 2.40 -1.73 8.16
C GLU A 108 1.18 -2.64 8.02
N ILE A 109 0.46 -2.80 9.14
CA ILE A 109 -0.83 -3.48 9.14
C ILE A 109 -1.92 -2.52 8.64
N VAL A 110 -2.71 -3.02 7.71
CA VAL A 110 -3.89 -2.34 7.18
C VAL A 110 -5.13 -3.20 7.39
N ILE A 111 -6.27 -2.54 7.61
CA ILE A 111 -7.56 -3.18 7.82
C ILE A 111 -8.47 -2.78 6.67
N GLY A 112 -8.98 -3.77 5.95
CA GLY A 112 -9.88 -3.53 4.83
C GLY A 112 -11.05 -4.52 4.80
N VAL A 113 -11.90 -4.35 3.80
CA VAL A 113 -13.07 -5.20 3.59
C VAL A 113 -12.89 -6.02 2.31
N VAL A 114 -13.09 -7.32 2.41
CA VAL A 114 -13.04 -8.22 1.25
C VAL A 114 -14.14 -7.81 0.24
N HIS A 115 -13.72 -7.33 -0.92
CA HIS A 115 -14.61 -6.91 -1.99
C HIS A 115 -14.93 -8.06 -2.94
N GLN A 116 -13.91 -8.82 -3.35
CA GLN A 116 -14.04 -9.91 -4.30
C GLN A 116 -13.12 -11.07 -3.94
N VAL A 117 -13.63 -12.29 -4.06
CA VAL A 117 -12.87 -13.53 -3.88
C VAL A 117 -12.80 -14.24 -5.23
N GLN A 118 -11.59 -14.42 -5.76
CA GLN A 118 -11.28 -15.19 -6.95
C GLN A 118 -10.44 -16.42 -6.58
N ARG A 119 -10.23 -17.32 -7.52
CA ARG A 119 -9.50 -18.58 -7.30
C ARG A 119 -8.08 -18.36 -6.76
N ASP A 120 -7.37 -17.38 -7.29
CA ASP A 120 -5.95 -17.14 -7.00
C ASP A 120 -5.68 -15.81 -6.31
N ASN A 121 -6.68 -14.94 -6.20
CA ASN A 121 -6.55 -13.61 -5.62
C ASN A 121 -7.79 -13.24 -4.80
N ILE A 122 -7.56 -12.51 -3.73
CA ILE A 122 -8.60 -11.85 -2.96
C ILE A 122 -8.37 -10.35 -3.06
N PHE A 123 -9.41 -9.60 -3.38
CA PHE A 123 -9.35 -8.15 -3.47
C PHE A 123 -10.01 -7.54 -2.24
N ILE A 124 -9.28 -6.61 -1.63
CA ILE A 124 -9.62 -5.96 -0.37
C ILE A 124 -9.70 -4.47 -0.65
N ASN A 125 -10.82 -3.84 -0.29
CA ASN A 125 -10.99 -2.40 -0.43
C ASN A 125 -10.67 -1.70 0.89
N ILE A 126 -9.88 -0.63 0.78
CA ILE A 126 -9.61 0.33 1.83
C ILE A 126 -9.82 1.71 1.20
N GLU A 127 -10.87 2.42 1.61
CA GLU A 127 -11.23 3.71 1.04
C GLU A 127 -11.32 3.68 -0.50
N GLN A 128 -10.37 4.32 -1.19
CA GLN A 128 -10.31 4.37 -2.66
C GLN A 128 -9.30 3.38 -3.26
N ALA A 129 -8.54 2.67 -2.42
CA ALA A 129 -7.53 1.73 -2.86
C ALA A 129 -8.06 0.29 -2.86
N GLU A 130 -7.74 -0.46 -3.92
CA GLU A 130 -7.94 -1.89 -4.01
C GLU A 130 -6.61 -2.62 -3.80
N LEU A 131 -6.56 -3.48 -2.78
CA LEU A 131 -5.39 -4.26 -2.42
C LEU A 131 -5.59 -5.71 -2.87
N ARG A 132 -4.51 -6.34 -3.30
CA ARG A 132 -4.50 -7.72 -3.75
C ARG A 132 -3.83 -8.63 -2.73
N LEU A 133 -4.52 -9.68 -2.29
CA LEU A 133 -4.01 -10.77 -1.47
C LEU A 133 -3.88 -12.03 -2.34
N PRO A 134 -2.71 -12.31 -2.96
CA PRO A 134 -2.49 -13.47 -3.80
C PRO A 134 -2.54 -14.77 -2.98
N LYS A 135 -2.86 -15.88 -3.63
CA LYS A 135 -2.99 -17.20 -2.97
C LYS A 135 -1.76 -17.61 -2.15
N LYS A 136 -0.55 -17.28 -2.62
CA LYS A 136 0.71 -17.55 -1.91
C LYS A 136 0.88 -16.76 -0.62
N GLU A 137 0.16 -15.65 -0.48
CA GLU A 137 0.19 -14.76 0.67
C GLU A 137 -1.02 -14.99 1.62
N GLN A 138 -1.90 -15.92 1.27
CA GLN A 138 -3.05 -16.31 2.09
C GLN A 138 -2.67 -17.39 3.10
N ILE A 139 -3.40 -17.44 4.19
CA ILE A 139 -3.34 -18.57 5.13
C ILE A 139 -4.30 -19.65 4.62
N HIS A 140 -3.79 -20.85 4.34
CA HIS A 140 -4.57 -21.94 3.71
C HIS A 140 -5.77 -22.41 4.52
N SER A 141 -5.72 -22.28 5.84
CA SER A 141 -6.81 -22.65 6.75
C SER A 141 -7.93 -21.62 6.79
N GLU A 142 -7.70 -20.41 6.30
CA GLU A 142 -8.67 -19.31 6.33
C GLU A 142 -9.68 -19.40 5.18
N ARG A 143 -10.91 -18.99 5.50
CA ARG A 143 -11.99 -18.85 4.52
C ARG A 143 -12.41 -17.41 4.45
N TYR A 144 -12.22 -16.82 3.29
CA TYR A 144 -12.53 -15.42 3.03
C TYR A 144 -13.88 -15.29 2.33
N ARG A 145 -14.71 -14.37 2.81
CA ARG A 145 -16.03 -14.08 2.22
C ARG A 145 -16.13 -12.60 1.91
N ARG A 146 -16.86 -12.27 0.88
CA ARG A 146 -17.18 -10.89 0.55
C ARG A 146 -17.89 -10.21 1.73
N GLY A 147 -17.40 -9.04 2.12
CA GLY A 147 -17.89 -8.26 3.26
C GLY A 147 -17.15 -8.52 4.57
N ASP A 148 -16.27 -9.53 4.63
CA ASP A 148 -15.47 -9.76 5.83
C ASP A 148 -14.43 -8.63 6.01
N SER A 149 -14.28 -8.18 7.26
CA SER A 149 -13.16 -7.30 7.61
C SER A 149 -11.91 -8.14 7.84
N ILE A 150 -10.80 -7.73 7.26
CA ILE A 150 -9.54 -8.47 7.29
C ILE A 150 -8.36 -7.56 7.60
N ARG A 151 -7.45 -8.03 8.46
CA ARG A 151 -6.15 -7.42 8.70
C ARG A 151 -5.11 -8.04 7.79
N THR A 152 -4.28 -7.23 7.19
CA THR A 152 -3.18 -7.68 6.33
C THR A 152 -1.99 -6.77 6.50
N ILE A 153 -0.80 -7.22 6.13
CA ILE A 153 0.38 -6.37 6.05
C ILE A 153 0.63 -5.96 4.60
N VAL A 154 0.99 -4.71 4.37
CA VAL A 154 1.42 -4.24 3.05
C VAL A 154 2.79 -4.84 2.75
N LYS A 155 2.89 -5.70 1.74
CA LYS A 155 4.11 -6.41 1.38
C LYS A 155 4.93 -5.68 0.33
N SER A 156 4.28 -5.26 -0.74
CA SER A 156 4.92 -4.52 -1.83
C SER A 156 3.91 -3.69 -2.60
N VAL A 157 4.42 -2.67 -3.27
CA VAL A 157 3.65 -1.84 -4.20
C VAL A 157 4.35 -1.90 -5.55
N GLU A 158 3.66 -2.39 -6.57
CA GLU A 158 4.17 -2.55 -7.93
C GLU A 158 3.47 -1.57 -8.86
N VAL A 159 4.21 -1.01 -9.81
CA VAL A 159 3.64 -0.11 -10.83
C VAL A 159 3.33 -0.91 -12.07
N ASN A 160 2.06 -1.00 -12.43
CA ASN A 160 1.59 -1.64 -13.64
C ASN A 160 1.01 -0.59 -14.60
N PRO A 161 0.90 -0.88 -15.92
CA PRO A 161 0.28 0.03 -16.89
C PRO A 161 -1.15 0.47 -16.54
N ARG A 162 -1.84 -0.29 -15.69
CA ARG A 162 -3.19 0.02 -15.22
C ARG A 162 -3.24 0.87 -13.96
N GLY A 163 -2.10 1.03 -13.27
CA GLY A 163 -1.96 1.76 -12.02
C GLY A 163 -1.16 0.97 -10.97
N PRO A 164 -1.03 1.50 -9.75
CA PRO A 164 -0.36 0.83 -8.65
C PRO A 164 -1.11 -0.45 -8.26
N GLU A 165 -0.36 -1.52 -8.05
CA GLU A 165 -0.86 -2.78 -7.53
C GLU A 165 -0.27 -3.00 -6.14
N ILE A 166 -1.11 -2.96 -5.12
CA ILE A 166 -0.72 -3.10 -3.73
C ILE A 166 -0.89 -4.55 -3.34
N ILE A 167 0.23 -5.21 -3.07
CA ILE A 167 0.24 -6.61 -2.65
C ILE A 167 0.29 -6.66 -1.12
N VAL A 168 -0.65 -7.39 -0.54
CA VAL A 168 -0.73 -7.60 0.90
C VAL A 168 -0.57 -9.07 1.25
N SER A 169 -0.17 -9.33 2.50
CA SER A 169 0.09 -10.67 2.99
C SER A 169 -0.51 -10.92 4.37
N ARG A 170 -0.89 -12.18 4.62
CA ARG A 170 -1.19 -12.74 5.94
C ARG A 170 -0.23 -13.88 6.31
N SER A 171 0.46 -14.43 5.31
CA SER A 171 1.44 -15.51 5.50
C SER A 171 2.86 -15.02 5.83
N ASP A 172 3.14 -13.74 5.66
CA ASP A 172 4.46 -13.17 5.91
C ASP A 172 4.82 -13.21 7.41
N ASN A 173 6.09 -13.50 7.72
CA ASN A 173 6.58 -13.49 9.10
C ASN A 173 6.48 -12.09 9.73
N HIS A 174 6.63 -11.04 8.93
CA HIS A 174 6.52 -9.68 9.41
C HIS A 174 5.08 -9.33 9.86
N PHE A 175 4.07 -9.98 9.28
CA PHE A 175 2.69 -9.87 9.76
C PHE A 175 2.56 -10.36 11.22
N LEU A 176 3.14 -11.53 11.52
CA LEU A 176 3.17 -12.04 12.90
C LEU A 176 3.95 -11.11 13.84
N TYR A 177 5.11 -10.60 13.39
CA TYR A 177 5.89 -9.63 14.15
C TYR A 177 5.06 -8.40 14.53
N LYS A 178 4.39 -7.79 13.55
CA LYS A 178 3.54 -6.61 13.76
C LYS A 178 2.33 -6.90 14.65
N MET A 179 1.77 -8.11 14.60
CA MET A 179 0.71 -8.52 15.53
C MET A 179 1.22 -8.54 16.98
N PHE A 180 2.45 -9.04 17.22
CA PHE A 180 3.07 -8.98 18.54
C PHE A 180 3.36 -7.56 18.99
N GLU A 181 3.88 -6.70 18.10
CA GLU A 181 4.15 -5.30 18.41
C GLU A 181 2.87 -4.56 18.86
N MET A 182 1.73 -4.83 18.22
CA MET A 182 0.43 -4.23 18.58
C MET A 182 -0.14 -4.74 19.92
N GLU A 183 0.08 -6.01 20.25
CA GLU A 183 -0.53 -6.65 21.44
C GLU A 183 0.39 -6.59 22.67
N VAL A 184 1.69 -6.35 22.49
CA VAL A 184 2.71 -6.39 23.53
C VAL A 184 3.44 -5.06 23.59
N PRO A 185 3.03 -4.12 24.47
CA PRO A 185 3.65 -2.79 24.57
C PRO A 185 5.16 -2.85 24.81
N GLU A 186 5.64 -3.88 25.53
CA GLU A 186 7.07 -4.06 25.83
C GLU A 186 7.89 -4.34 24.55
N ILE A 187 7.27 -4.82 23.47
CA ILE A 187 7.89 -4.97 22.15
C ILE A 187 7.87 -3.62 21.42
N GLU A 188 6.76 -2.91 21.44
CA GLU A 188 6.62 -1.57 20.86
C GLU A 188 7.63 -0.60 21.47
N ASP A 189 7.82 -0.66 22.79
CA ASP A 189 8.80 0.14 23.55
C ASP A 189 10.27 -0.32 23.35
N GLY A 190 10.51 -1.43 22.62
CA GLY A 190 11.85 -1.97 22.39
C GLY A 190 12.49 -2.64 23.62
N ILE A 191 11.74 -2.87 24.71
CA ILE A 191 12.21 -3.57 25.91
C ILE A 191 12.37 -5.07 25.62
N ILE A 192 11.45 -5.63 24.84
CA ILE A 192 11.49 -7.01 24.36
C ILE A 192 11.71 -7.00 22.85
N GLU A 193 12.66 -7.80 22.42
CA GLU A 193 13.03 -7.95 21.02
C GLU A 193 12.66 -9.36 20.54
N ILE A 194 12.03 -9.44 19.35
CA ILE A 194 11.83 -10.69 18.63
C ILE A 194 13.03 -10.91 17.72
N LEU A 195 13.87 -11.90 18.08
CA LEU A 195 15.12 -12.20 17.38
C LEU A 195 14.91 -13.03 16.11
N ALA A 196 13.97 -13.97 16.15
CA ALA A 196 13.69 -14.84 15.02
C ALA A 196 12.24 -15.34 15.04
N ILE A 197 11.71 -15.58 13.84
CA ILE A 197 10.39 -16.17 13.61
C ILE A 197 10.54 -17.30 12.60
N ALA A 198 10.12 -18.49 13.01
CA ALA A 198 9.93 -19.64 12.13
C ALA A 198 8.43 -19.93 12.06
N ARG A 199 7.83 -19.83 10.86
CA ARG A 199 6.38 -19.85 10.70
C ARG A 199 5.91 -20.79 9.59
N HIS A 200 4.95 -21.63 9.92
CA HIS A 200 4.05 -22.32 9.00
C HIS A 200 2.67 -21.66 9.11
N PRO A 201 2.32 -20.77 8.17
CA PRO A 201 1.11 -19.94 8.28
C PRO A 201 -0.17 -20.76 8.43
N GLY A 202 -0.94 -20.48 9.50
CA GLY A 202 -2.19 -21.17 9.81
C GLY A 202 -2.03 -22.51 10.54
N GLU A 203 -0.81 -22.96 10.78
CA GLU A 203 -0.52 -24.21 11.49
C GLU A 203 0.24 -23.96 12.79
N ARG A 204 1.49 -23.56 12.69
CA ARG A 204 2.36 -23.36 13.84
C ARG A 204 3.46 -22.36 13.59
N SER A 205 3.75 -21.56 14.60
CA SER A 205 4.86 -20.61 14.61
C SER A 205 5.69 -20.75 15.87
N LYS A 206 6.99 -20.52 15.77
CA LYS A 206 7.91 -20.40 16.88
C LYS A 206 8.60 -19.06 16.81
N ILE A 207 8.61 -18.32 17.91
CA ILE A 207 9.28 -17.02 18.00
C ILE A 207 10.30 -17.05 19.13
N ILE A 208 11.48 -16.48 18.87
CA ILE A 208 12.54 -16.33 19.86
C ILE A 208 12.51 -14.88 20.33
N VAL A 209 12.33 -14.70 21.65
CA VAL A 209 12.25 -13.38 22.29
C VAL A 209 13.37 -13.19 23.29
N LYS A 210 13.85 -11.96 23.42
CA LYS A 210 14.87 -11.54 24.37
C LYS A 210 14.44 -10.25 25.06
N SER A 211 14.61 -10.16 26.37
CA SER A 211 14.44 -8.90 27.10
C SER A 211 15.77 -8.16 27.26
N GLN A 212 15.73 -6.86 27.07
CA GLN A 212 16.83 -5.94 27.37
C GLN A 212 16.91 -5.66 28.90
N ASP A 213 15.78 -5.77 29.62
CA ASP A 213 15.72 -5.64 31.07
C ASP A 213 15.64 -7.03 31.74
N ARG A 214 16.64 -7.38 32.54
CA ARG A 214 16.71 -8.67 33.26
C ARG A 214 15.55 -8.91 34.22
N ARG A 215 14.83 -7.86 34.62
CA ARG A 215 13.68 -7.96 35.54
C ARG A 215 12.39 -8.35 34.84
N ILE A 216 12.35 -8.28 33.52
CA ILE A 216 11.17 -8.58 32.72
C ILE A 216 11.33 -9.96 32.09
N ASP A 217 10.39 -10.86 32.37
CA ASP A 217 10.27 -12.14 31.69
C ASP A 217 9.68 -11.92 30.30
N PRO A 218 10.46 -12.10 29.20
CA PRO A 218 9.97 -11.84 27.86
C PRO A 218 8.86 -12.78 27.43
N VAL A 219 8.86 -14.03 27.89
CA VAL A 219 7.82 -15.01 27.56
C VAL A 219 6.52 -14.66 28.26
N GLY A 220 6.59 -14.37 29.56
CA GLY A 220 5.43 -13.98 30.35
C GLY A 220 4.76 -12.71 29.84
N ALA A 221 5.55 -11.70 29.42
CA ALA A 221 5.03 -10.47 28.84
C ALA A 221 4.30 -10.70 27.51
N CYS A 222 4.87 -11.50 26.61
CA CYS A 222 4.25 -11.85 25.33
C CYS A 222 2.98 -12.72 25.50
N VAL A 223 2.95 -13.61 26.49
CA VAL A 223 1.78 -14.43 26.79
C VAL A 223 0.66 -13.58 27.40
N GLY A 224 1.04 -12.67 28.29
CA GLY A 224 0.09 -11.83 29.03
C GLY A 224 -0.67 -12.58 30.14
N MET A 225 -1.44 -11.84 30.92
CA MET A 225 -2.22 -12.41 32.02
C MET A 225 -3.20 -13.47 31.51
N ARG A 226 -3.08 -14.70 32.02
CA ARG A 226 -3.91 -15.85 31.60
C ARG A 226 -3.92 -16.09 30.07
N GLY A 227 -2.85 -15.72 29.40
CA GLY A 227 -2.73 -15.89 27.96
C GLY A 227 -3.51 -14.88 27.11
N SER A 228 -3.95 -13.76 27.68
CA SER A 228 -4.85 -12.82 26.98
C SER A 228 -4.24 -12.25 25.68
N ARG A 229 -2.95 -11.86 25.72
CA ARG A 229 -2.25 -11.26 24.58
C ARG A 229 -2.03 -12.29 23.46
N ILE A 230 -1.43 -13.43 23.81
CA ILE A 230 -1.18 -14.48 22.81
C ILE A 230 -2.46 -15.04 22.20
N GLN A 231 -3.55 -15.16 22.98
CA GLN A 231 -4.84 -15.63 22.46
C GLN A 231 -5.49 -14.65 21.49
N ALA A 232 -5.26 -13.34 21.63
CA ALA A 232 -5.74 -12.34 20.67
C ALA A 232 -5.07 -12.58 19.30
N ILE A 233 -3.75 -12.78 19.30
CA ILE A 233 -2.98 -13.07 18.08
C ILE A 233 -3.39 -14.41 17.47
N VAL A 234 -3.50 -15.46 18.28
CA VAL A 234 -3.91 -16.81 17.84
C VAL A 234 -5.29 -16.79 17.16
N ARG A 235 -6.25 -16.04 17.73
CA ARG A 235 -7.59 -15.89 17.13
C ARG A 235 -7.55 -15.16 15.80
N GLU A 236 -6.76 -14.10 15.69
CA GLU A 236 -6.59 -13.36 14.44
C GLU A 236 -5.99 -14.25 13.33
N LEU A 237 -5.08 -15.16 13.70
CA LEU A 237 -4.40 -16.07 12.78
C LEU A 237 -5.12 -17.43 12.62
N SER A 238 -6.44 -17.47 12.81
CA SER A 238 -7.26 -18.67 12.60
C SER A 238 -6.81 -19.89 13.39
N ASN A 239 -6.44 -19.68 14.66
CA ASN A 239 -5.94 -20.66 15.61
C ASN A 239 -4.56 -21.25 15.27
N GLU A 240 -3.71 -20.49 14.60
CA GLU A 240 -2.28 -20.80 14.45
C GLU A 240 -1.64 -20.98 15.82
N LYS A 241 -0.97 -22.11 16.06
CA LYS A 241 -0.28 -22.38 17.33
C LYS A 241 1.01 -21.57 17.39
N ILE A 242 1.22 -20.82 18.47
CA ILE A 242 2.39 -19.96 18.61
C ILE A 242 3.16 -20.38 19.87
N ASP A 243 4.40 -20.81 19.68
CA ASP A 243 5.34 -21.12 20.76
C ASP A 243 6.31 -19.95 20.95
N ILE A 244 6.39 -19.44 22.17
CA ILE A 244 7.28 -18.34 22.53
C ILE A 244 8.48 -18.90 23.26
N ILE A 245 9.69 -18.65 22.76
CA ILE A 245 10.93 -19.21 23.23
C ILE A 245 11.80 -18.10 23.78
N ASN A 246 12.20 -18.21 25.04
CA ASN A 246 13.18 -17.30 25.62
C ASN A 246 14.56 -17.60 25.06
N ASN A 247 15.21 -16.57 24.53
CA ASN A 247 16.57 -16.68 23.98
C ASN A 247 17.57 -17.22 25.00
N SER A 248 18.62 -17.86 24.54
CA SER A 248 19.78 -18.28 25.30
C SER A 248 21.04 -18.09 24.47
N GLU A 249 22.13 -17.68 25.11
CA GLU A 249 23.44 -17.59 24.47
C GLU A 249 24.05 -18.98 24.21
N GLN A 250 23.56 -20.02 24.93
CA GLN A 250 23.96 -21.40 24.72
C GLN A 250 23.05 -22.06 23.70
N SER A 251 23.62 -22.44 22.56
CA SER A 251 22.90 -23.07 21.44
C SER A 251 22.11 -24.33 21.87
N GLU A 252 22.68 -25.14 22.74
CA GLU A 252 22.05 -26.36 23.28
C GLU A 252 20.76 -26.06 24.01
N ILE A 253 20.75 -25.03 24.86
CA ILE A 253 19.57 -24.62 25.62
C ILE A 253 18.51 -24.05 24.67
N LEU A 254 18.93 -23.24 23.69
CA LEU A 254 18.01 -22.64 22.72
C LEU A 254 17.33 -23.72 21.86
N ILE A 255 18.13 -24.66 21.33
CA ILE A 255 17.60 -25.76 20.52
C ILE A 255 16.69 -26.66 21.35
N SER A 256 17.06 -26.99 22.58
CA SER A 256 16.21 -27.81 23.48
C SER A 256 14.87 -27.11 23.73
N ARG A 257 14.86 -25.81 23.96
CA ARG A 257 13.62 -25.03 24.10
C ARG A 257 12.80 -25.00 22.82
N ALA A 258 13.47 -24.89 21.67
CA ALA A 258 12.79 -24.86 20.37
C ALA A 258 12.16 -26.21 20.01
N LEU A 259 12.68 -27.32 20.50
CA LEU A 259 12.14 -28.66 20.30
C LEU A 259 10.94 -28.98 21.19
N SER A 260 10.65 -28.13 22.19
CA SER A 260 9.49 -28.32 23.06
C SER A 260 8.18 -28.56 22.24
N PRO A 261 7.27 -29.49 22.67
CA PRO A 261 7.26 -30.19 24.00
C PRO A 261 8.22 -31.38 24.10
N ALA A 262 8.83 -31.84 23.00
CA ALA A 262 9.79 -32.96 23.04
C ALA A 262 11.06 -32.56 23.79
N LYS A 263 11.59 -33.49 24.59
CA LYS A 263 12.79 -33.27 25.38
C LYS A 263 13.93 -34.15 24.80
N PRO A 264 14.95 -33.55 24.17
CA PRO A 264 16.09 -34.32 23.71
C PRO A 264 16.89 -34.92 24.90
N ILE A 265 17.37 -36.13 24.73
CA ILE A 265 18.26 -36.79 25.69
C ILE A 265 19.66 -36.20 25.54
N ASP A 266 20.07 -35.96 24.28
CA ASP A 266 21.38 -35.42 23.96
C ASP A 266 21.30 -34.58 22.65
N LEU A 267 22.23 -33.63 22.51
CA LEU A 267 22.33 -32.72 21.36
C LEU A 267 23.77 -32.68 20.89
N TYR A 268 24.00 -32.99 19.61
CA TYR A 268 25.30 -32.84 18.96
C TYR A 268 25.22 -31.67 17.97
N ILE A 269 25.91 -30.58 18.28
CA ILE A 269 25.85 -29.35 17.52
C ILE A 269 27.18 -29.18 16.74
N ASP A 270 27.07 -28.96 15.44
CA ASP A 270 28.18 -28.55 14.57
C ASP A 270 27.95 -27.11 14.15
N ASP A 271 28.56 -26.17 14.83
CA ASP A 271 28.39 -24.73 14.59
C ASP A 271 28.91 -24.29 13.22
N ASP A 272 29.96 -24.98 12.71
CA ASP A 272 30.56 -24.65 11.40
C ASP A 272 29.63 -24.99 10.25
N ARG A 273 28.93 -26.13 10.38
CA ARG A 273 27.95 -26.61 9.38
C ARG A 273 26.53 -26.16 9.66
N LYS A 274 26.29 -25.49 10.77
CA LYS A 274 24.92 -25.12 11.25
C LYS A 274 24.00 -26.34 11.28
N TYR A 275 24.50 -27.44 11.82
CA TYR A 275 23.81 -28.72 11.84
C TYR A 275 23.70 -29.24 13.29
N CYS A 276 22.54 -29.78 13.64
CA CYS A 276 22.32 -30.37 14.96
C CYS A 276 21.67 -31.75 14.82
N VAL A 277 22.18 -32.70 15.59
CA VAL A 277 21.54 -34.02 15.79
C VAL A 277 20.97 -34.06 17.20
N ALA A 278 19.67 -34.23 17.28
CA ALA A 278 18.99 -34.37 18.56
C ALA A 278 18.56 -35.84 18.78
N LEU A 279 18.93 -36.41 19.90
CA LEU A 279 18.54 -37.76 20.27
C LEU A 279 17.32 -37.72 21.21
N PHE A 280 16.33 -38.55 20.91
CA PHE A 280 15.10 -38.64 21.69
C PHE A 280 14.82 -40.09 22.10
N ASN A 281 14.03 -40.27 23.15
CA ASN A 281 13.38 -41.55 23.40
C ASN A 281 12.31 -41.83 22.34
N ASP A 282 12.01 -43.10 22.10
CA ASP A 282 11.05 -43.51 21.06
C ASP A 282 9.66 -42.93 21.28
N ASP A 283 9.25 -42.76 22.52
CA ASP A 283 7.95 -42.18 22.94
C ASP A 283 7.86 -40.66 22.69
N GLU A 284 8.99 -39.97 22.62
CA GLU A 284 9.06 -38.54 22.33
C GLU A 284 9.34 -38.20 20.85
N LEU A 285 9.78 -39.18 20.06
CA LEU A 285 10.17 -38.97 18.66
C LEU A 285 9.05 -38.45 17.79
N GLU A 286 7.81 -38.91 18.01
CA GLU A 286 6.63 -38.42 17.28
C GLU A 286 6.37 -36.96 17.56
N PHE A 287 6.56 -36.49 18.81
CA PHE A 287 6.44 -35.07 19.14
C PHE A 287 7.55 -34.22 18.60
N ALA A 288 8.78 -34.76 18.53
CA ALA A 288 9.95 -34.09 18.01
C ALA A 288 9.81 -33.83 16.48
N ILE A 289 9.38 -34.85 15.75
CA ILE A 289 9.15 -34.77 14.30
C ILE A 289 7.94 -33.86 14.01
N GLY A 290 6.91 -33.93 14.84
CA GLY A 290 5.66 -33.22 14.65
C GLY A 290 4.81 -33.79 13.50
N ARG A 291 3.59 -33.31 13.39
CA ARG A 291 2.64 -33.76 12.37
C ARG A 291 3.13 -33.35 10.98
N GLY A 292 3.46 -34.34 10.15
CA GLY A 292 3.97 -34.11 8.79
C GLY A 292 5.39 -33.56 8.72
N GLY A 293 6.19 -33.69 9.79
CA GLY A 293 7.56 -33.22 9.80
C GLY A 293 7.74 -31.72 10.01
N VAL A 294 6.76 -31.05 10.59
CA VAL A 294 6.75 -29.57 10.78
C VAL A 294 7.89 -29.06 11.68
N ASN A 295 8.48 -29.93 12.50
CA ASN A 295 9.56 -29.54 13.43
C ASN A 295 10.96 -29.93 12.95
N ILE A 296 11.10 -30.47 11.73
CA ILE A 296 12.38 -30.87 11.15
C ILE A 296 12.83 -29.82 10.12
#